data_f5f0e253911da0414d36e6a36ba327b2
#
_entry.id   f5f0e253911da0414d36e6a36ba327b2
#
_cell.length_a   1.000
_cell.length_b   1.000
_cell.length_c   1.000
_cell.angle_alpha   90.00
_cell.angle_beta   90.00
_cell.angle_gamma   90.00
#
_symmetry.space_group_name_H-M   'P 1'
#
loop_
_entity.id
_entity.type
_entity.pdbx_description
1 polymer ?
#
loop_
_entity_poly.entity_id
_entity_poly.type
_entity_poly.pdbx_seq_one_letter_code
_entity_poly.pdbx_strand_id
1 'polypeptide(L)'
;LLPEPVRDYKLPELKRSPFEDAFDEIELLGFPVSVTPFNLLKTSYRGDVMACDLVKHHKKQVKMLAYLVSRKHVPTKMGAMYFGTWIDANGEFFDTAHFTGSLKEYPFKGGGCYLLLGTVEVDYHFPTITISKMEKMPFIPDPRYRETDIESSRTQEKLREDVSMTHRAPYPQEQEINLPRHKMDEAKKEATH
;
A
#
# COMPACT_ATOMS: atom_id res chain seq x y z
N LEU A 1 3.50 53.92 -17.25
CA LEU A 1 3.40 52.83 -16.27
C LEU A 1 4.77 52.72 -15.57
N LEU A 2 4.85 53.21 -14.32
CA LEU A 2 6.04 53.00 -13.52
C LEU A 2 6.00 51.53 -13.01
N PRO A 3 7.10 50.79 -13.12
CA PRO A 3 7.16 49.44 -12.56
C PRO A 3 7.04 49.53 -11.03
N GLU A 4 6.11 48.81 -10.45
CA GLU A 4 6.02 48.69 -8.99
C GLU A 4 7.34 48.09 -8.47
N PRO A 5 7.89 48.62 -7.37
CA PRO A 5 9.08 48.05 -6.78
C PRO A 5 8.80 46.63 -6.31
N VAL A 6 9.66 45.70 -6.72
CA VAL A 6 9.60 44.29 -6.24
C VAL A 6 9.77 44.28 -4.72
N ARG A 7 8.73 43.81 -4.02
CA ARG A 7 8.79 43.68 -2.58
C ARG A 7 9.57 42.40 -2.22
N ASP A 8 10.68 42.60 -1.54
CA ASP A 8 11.49 41.48 -1.02
C ASP A 8 10.90 41.00 0.31
N TYR A 9 10.34 39.81 0.31
CA TYR A 9 9.76 39.19 1.49
C TYR A 9 10.78 38.24 2.11
N LYS A 10 11.14 38.45 3.40
CA LYS A 10 11.89 37.46 4.17
C LYS A 10 10.97 36.26 4.43
N LEU A 11 11.22 35.17 3.73
CA LEU A 11 10.55 33.90 4.00
C LEU A 11 11.09 33.29 5.29
N PRO A 12 10.23 32.66 6.12
CA PRO A 12 10.69 31.97 7.31
C PRO A 12 11.56 30.77 6.90
N GLU A 13 12.58 30.47 7.72
CA GLU A 13 13.36 29.25 7.56
C GLU A 13 12.48 28.04 7.90
N LEU A 14 12.20 27.22 6.88
CA LEU A 14 11.45 25.98 7.04
C LEU A 14 12.42 24.88 7.49
N LYS A 15 12.13 24.28 8.65
CA LYS A 15 12.84 23.09 9.11
C LYS A 15 12.40 21.91 8.25
N ARG A 16 13.30 21.36 7.44
CA ARG A 16 13.06 20.15 6.65
C ARG A 16 13.47 18.91 7.43
N SER A 17 12.64 17.86 7.35
CA SER A 17 13.02 16.54 7.80
C SER A 17 13.89 15.84 6.75
N PRO A 18 14.87 15.00 7.13
CA PRO A 18 15.73 14.29 6.18
C PRO A 18 14.99 13.43 5.15
N PHE A 19 13.73 13.06 5.42
CA PHE A 19 12.94 12.20 4.55
C PHE A 19 11.82 12.93 3.78
N GLU A 20 11.63 14.25 3.99
CA GLU A 20 10.57 14.99 3.27
C GLU A 20 10.78 14.94 1.76
N ASP A 21 12.01 15.17 1.29
CA ASP A 21 12.33 15.12 -0.14
C ASP A 21 12.03 13.73 -0.73
N ALA A 22 12.31 12.66 0.00
CA ALA A 22 12.03 11.30 -0.44
C ALA A 22 10.51 11.01 -0.56
N PHE A 23 9.68 11.57 0.31
CA PHE A 23 8.22 11.44 0.21
C PHE A 23 7.65 12.29 -0.92
N ASP A 24 8.20 13.48 -1.19
CA ASP A 24 7.86 14.30 -2.36
C ASP A 24 8.20 13.56 -3.67
N GLU A 25 9.37 12.93 -3.73
CA GLU A 25 9.80 12.12 -4.88
C GLU A 25 8.86 10.91 -5.09
N ILE A 26 8.45 10.21 -4.03
CA ILE A 26 7.48 9.11 -4.13
C ILE A 26 6.13 9.61 -4.65
N GLU A 27 5.67 10.77 -4.18
CA GLU A 27 4.39 11.35 -4.62
C GLU A 27 4.45 11.78 -6.09
N LEU A 28 5.53 12.41 -6.53
CA LEU A 28 5.66 12.97 -7.87
C LEU A 28 6.16 11.98 -8.92
N LEU A 29 7.10 11.09 -8.53
CA LEU A 29 7.81 10.18 -9.44
C LEU A 29 7.37 8.71 -9.26
N GLY A 30 6.77 8.38 -8.12
CA GLY A 30 6.41 7.02 -7.74
C GLY A 30 7.52 6.22 -7.05
N PHE A 31 8.73 6.77 -6.91
CA PHE A 31 9.88 6.16 -6.24
C PHE A 31 10.82 7.23 -5.68
N PRO A 32 11.58 6.92 -4.59
CA PRO A 32 12.55 7.85 -4.03
C PRO A 32 13.85 7.85 -4.87
N VAL A 33 14.48 9.01 -4.98
CA VAL A 33 15.76 9.24 -5.69
C VAL A 33 16.85 9.66 -4.71
N SER A 34 16.51 10.55 -3.76
CA SER A 34 17.46 11.11 -2.78
C SER A 34 17.94 10.08 -1.76
N VAL A 35 17.16 9.02 -1.50
CA VAL A 35 17.48 7.92 -0.59
C VAL A 35 17.11 6.58 -1.20
N THR A 36 17.74 5.49 -0.73
CA THR A 36 17.28 4.15 -1.14
C THR A 36 15.92 3.83 -0.52
N PRO A 37 15.01 3.13 -1.24
CA PRO A 37 13.70 2.75 -0.69
C PRO A 37 13.81 1.96 0.63
N PHE A 38 14.93 1.26 0.84
CA PHE A 38 15.19 0.49 2.04
C PHE A 38 15.44 1.37 3.29
N ASN A 39 15.88 2.63 3.10
CA ASN A 39 16.07 3.59 4.20
C ASN A 39 14.74 4.08 4.77
N LEU A 40 13.66 3.96 4.00
CA LEU A 40 12.31 4.32 4.43
C LEU A 40 11.60 3.19 5.19
N LEU A 41 12.23 2.04 5.37
CA LEU A 41 11.66 0.93 6.13
C LEU A 41 11.92 1.10 7.64
N LYS A 42 10.97 0.64 8.45
CA LYS A 42 11.12 0.61 9.91
C LYS A 42 12.13 -0.45 10.41
N THR A 43 12.54 -1.35 9.54
CA THR A 43 13.44 -2.47 9.86
C THR A 43 14.81 -2.30 9.21
N SER A 44 15.85 -2.71 9.90
CA SER A 44 17.21 -2.83 9.37
C SER A 44 17.48 -4.15 8.63
N TYR A 45 16.52 -5.10 8.67
CA TYR A 45 16.63 -6.35 7.93
C TYR A 45 16.68 -6.09 6.42
N ARG A 46 17.58 -6.78 5.71
CA ARG A 46 17.81 -6.60 4.26
C ARG A 46 17.68 -7.88 3.45
N GLY A 47 17.32 -9.00 4.06
CA GLY A 47 17.25 -10.33 3.46
C GLY A 47 18.32 -11.27 4.03
N ASP A 48 18.10 -12.57 3.86
CA ASP A 48 19.09 -13.59 4.26
C ASP A 48 20.11 -13.82 3.14
N VAL A 49 19.73 -13.51 1.89
CA VAL A 49 20.52 -13.71 0.67
C VAL A 49 20.40 -12.46 -0.19
N MET A 50 21.47 -12.11 -0.91
CA MET A 50 21.50 -11.04 -1.90
C MET A 50 21.43 -11.61 -3.32
N ALA A 51 21.06 -10.78 -4.28
CA ALA A 51 20.87 -11.22 -5.68
C ALA A 51 22.12 -11.85 -6.29
N CYS A 52 23.32 -11.32 -6.00
CA CYS A 52 24.60 -11.85 -6.47
C CYS A 52 24.89 -13.29 -6.01
N ASP A 53 24.28 -13.71 -4.90
CA ASP A 53 24.50 -15.04 -4.33
C ASP A 53 23.41 -16.07 -4.70
N LEU A 54 22.36 -15.66 -5.40
CA LEU A 54 21.23 -16.53 -5.73
C LEU A 54 21.64 -17.82 -6.46
N VAL A 55 22.60 -17.75 -7.38
CA VAL A 55 23.10 -18.92 -8.12
C VAL A 55 23.60 -20.03 -7.17
N LYS A 56 24.21 -19.66 -6.03
CA LYS A 56 24.70 -20.59 -5.00
C LYS A 56 23.58 -21.28 -4.22
N HIS A 57 22.35 -20.76 -4.33
CA HIS A 57 21.17 -21.23 -3.60
C HIS A 57 20.18 -22.00 -4.49
N HIS A 58 20.63 -22.54 -5.63
CA HIS A 58 19.79 -23.34 -6.52
C HIS A 58 19.02 -24.43 -5.75
N LYS A 59 17.71 -24.53 -6.02
CA LYS A 59 16.75 -25.44 -5.36
C LYS A 59 16.56 -25.20 -3.85
N LYS A 60 17.14 -24.14 -3.29
CA LYS A 60 16.93 -23.79 -1.87
C LYS A 60 15.86 -22.72 -1.75
N GLN A 61 15.16 -22.77 -0.61
CA GLN A 61 14.27 -21.70 -0.22
C GLN A 61 15.08 -20.54 0.35
N VAL A 62 14.79 -19.32 -0.12
CA VAL A 62 15.43 -18.08 0.31
C VAL A 62 14.40 -17.06 0.75
N LYS A 63 14.82 -16.19 1.66
CA LYS A 63 14.05 -15.04 2.09
C LYS A 63 14.81 -13.76 1.76
N MET A 64 14.22 -12.90 0.94
CA MET A 64 14.82 -11.68 0.45
C MET A 64 13.93 -10.48 0.74
N LEU A 65 14.55 -9.33 0.99
CA LEU A 65 13.89 -8.04 1.00
C LEU A 65 14.25 -7.31 -0.29
N ALA A 66 13.26 -6.90 -1.07
CA ALA A 66 13.48 -6.28 -2.37
C ALA A 66 12.46 -5.19 -2.67
N TYR A 67 12.86 -4.24 -3.51
CA TYR A 67 11.98 -3.20 -4.04
C TYR A 67 11.46 -3.61 -5.42
N LEU A 68 10.14 -3.51 -5.62
CA LEU A 68 9.49 -3.85 -6.88
C LEU A 68 9.74 -2.77 -7.94
N VAL A 69 10.50 -3.10 -8.97
CA VAL A 69 10.79 -2.21 -10.10
C VAL A 69 9.70 -2.33 -11.16
N SER A 70 9.39 -3.54 -11.57
CA SER A 70 8.33 -3.78 -12.56
C SER A 70 7.69 -5.16 -12.38
N ARG A 71 6.52 -5.32 -12.98
CA ARG A 71 5.83 -6.61 -13.08
C ARG A 71 5.19 -6.79 -14.44
N LYS A 72 5.28 -8.00 -14.98
CA LYS A 72 4.66 -8.37 -16.24
C LYS A 72 3.63 -9.47 -16.02
N HIS A 73 2.40 -9.22 -16.45
CA HIS A 73 1.33 -10.23 -16.46
C HIS A 73 1.46 -11.14 -17.68
N VAL A 74 1.37 -12.44 -17.46
CA VAL A 74 1.33 -13.45 -18.52
C VAL A 74 0.11 -14.34 -18.32
N PRO A 75 -0.87 -14.29 -19.23
CA PRO A 75 -2.00 -15.20 -19.17
C PRO A 75 -1.54 -16.62 -19.52
N THR A 76 -1.94 -17.60 -18.72
CA THR A 76 -1.68 -19.02 -18.96
C THR A 76 -2.96 -19.83 -18.93
N LYS A 77 -2.94 -21.04 -19.48
CA LYS A 77 -4.10 -21.96 -19.44
C LYS A 77 -4.48 -22.33 -17.98
N MET A 78 -3.55 -22.22 -17.04
CA MET A 78 -3.74 -22.55 -15.63
C MET A 78 -4.09 -21.33 -14.77
N GLY A 79 -4.28 -20.16 -15.38
CA GLY A 79 -4.59 -18.90 -14.70
C GLY A 79 -3.53 -17.82 -14.89
N ALA A 80 -3.62 -16.74 -14.12
CA ALA A 80 -2.68 -15.62 -14.19
C ALA A 80 -1.32 -15.98 -13.62
N MET A 81 -0.26 -15.63 -14.33
CA MET A 81 1.12 -15.69 -13.87
C MET A 81 1.75 -14.31 -13.98
N TYR A 82 2.62 -13.95 -13.06
CA TYR A 82 3.38 -12.71 -13.13
C TYR A 82 4.87 -12.98 -13.03
N PHE A 83 5.65 -12.22 -13.79
CA PHE A 83 7.06 -12.05 -13.55
C PHE A 83 7.28 -10.70 -12.87
N GLY A 84 8.09 -10.69 -11.82
CA GLY A 84 8.50 -9.48 -11.12
C GLY A 84 9.99 -9.24 -11.32
N THR A 85 10.37 -8.00 -11.64
CA THR A 85 11.76 -7.54 -11.63
C THR A 85 11.96 -6.69 -10.39
N TRP A 86 12.98 -7.01 -9.64
CA TRP A 86 13.26 -6.46 -8.33
C TRP A 86 14.68 -5.95 -8.23
N ILE A 87 14.91 -5.07 -7.28
CA ILE A 87 16.25 -4.64 -6.87
C ILE A 87 16.43 -4.95 -5.38
N ASP A 88 17.58 -5.52 -5.02
CA ASP A 88 17.92 -5.79 -3.62
C ASP A 88 18.55 -4.57 -2.92
N ALA A 89 18.91 -4.73 -1.65
CA ALA A 89 19.51 -3.65 -0.85
C ALA A 89 20.90 -3.23 -1.32
N ASN A 90 21.59 -4.06 -2.12
CA ASN A 90 22.88 -3.74 -2.72
C ASN A 90 22.75 -3.07 -4.10
N GLY A 91 21.51 -2.92 -4.62
CA GLY A 91 21.28 -2.34 -5.94
C GLY A 91 21.31 -3.34 -7.09
N GLU A 92 21.34 -4.65 -6.79
CA GLU A 92 21.40 -5.71 -7.80
C GLU A 92 20.01 -6.17 -8.22
N PHE A 93 19.83 -6.38 -9.54
CA PHE A 93 18.57 -6.84 -10.10
C PHE A 93 18.43 -8.35 -10.04
N PHE A 94 17.21 -8.83 -9.81
CA PHE A 94 16.83 -10.22 -9.95
C PHE A 94 15.36 -10.35 -10.33
N ASP A 95 15.01 -11.53 -10.86
CA ASP A 95 13.65 -11.81 -11.33
C ASP A 95 12.96 -12.86 -10.46
N THR A 96 11.64 -12.77 -10.45
CA THR A 96 10.77 -13.70 -9.74
C THR A 96 9.64 -14.19 -10.62
N ALA A 97 9.18 -15.42 -10.37
CA ALA A 97 7.98 -16.00 -10.96
C ALA A 97 6.89 -16.17 -9.89
N HIS A 98 5.70 -15.68 -10.18
CA HIS A 98 4.53 -15.75 -9.30
C HIS A 98 3.43 -16.52 -10.00
N PHE A 99 3.08 -17.68 -9.47
CA PHE A 99 2.01 -18.52 -10.00
C PHE A 99 0.66 -18.19 -9.37
N THR A 100 -0.42 -18.57 -10.04
CA THR A 100 -1.80 -18.32 -9.64
C THR A 100 -2.08 -18.69 -8.18
N GLY A 101 -1.53 -19.80 -7.69
CA GLY A 101 -1.73 -20.25 -6.30
C GLY A 101 -1.22 -19.26 -5.27
N SER A 102 0.05 -18.86 -5.39
CA SER A 102 0.66 -17.88 -4.46
C SER A 102 0.06 -16.49 -4.63
N LEU A 103 -0.35 -16.09 -5.85
CA LEU A 103 -0.95 -14.78 -6.11
C LEU A 103 -2.34 -14.60 -5.48
N LYS A 104 -3.12 -15.67 -5.35
CA LYS A 104 -4.44 -15.61 -4.68
C LYS A 104 -4.29 -15.30 -3.20
N GLU A 105 -3.29 -15.89 -2.57
CA GLU A 105 -3.04 -15.73 -1.13
C GLU A 105 -2.19 -14.47 -0.83
N TYR A 106 -1.19 -14.21 -1.68
CA TYR A 106 -0.25 -13.11 -1.55
C TYR A 106 -0.24 -12.24 -2.82
N PRO A 107 -1.25 -11.37 -3.03
CA PRO A 107 -1.32 -10.50 -4.21
C PRO A 107 -0.33 -9.35 -4.14
N PHE A 108 0.03 -8.79 -5.31
CA PHE A 108 0.76 -7.53 -5.38
C PHE A 108 -0.10 -6.38 -4.82
N LYS A 109 0.48 -5.57 -3.93
CA LYS A 109 -0.15 -4.41 -3.27
C LYS A 109 0.46 -3.08 -3.77
N GLY A 110 0.73 -2.96 -5.07
CA GLY A 110 1.35 -1.78 -5.68
C GLY A 110 2.88 -1.75 -5.54
N GLY A 111 3.51 -0.61 -5.87
CA GLY A 111 4.95 -0.42 -5.72
C GLY A 111 5.42 -0.40 -4.27
N GLY A 112 6.72 -0.57 -4.05
CA GLY A 112 7.36 -0.53 -2.73
C GLY A 112 8.23 -1.73 -2.43
N CYS A 113 8.72 -1.81 -1.19
CA CYS A 113 9.51 -2.94 -0.71
C CYS A 113 8.62 -4.12 -0.30
N TYR A 114 9.10 -5.31 -0.58
CA TYR A 114 8.43 -6.57 -0.22
C TYR A 114 9.42 -7.53 0.42
N LEU A 115 8.93 -8.24 1.41
CA LEU A 115 9.60 -9.43 1.92
C LEU A 115 9.12 -10.62 1.08
N LEU A 116 10.07 -11.28 0.42
CA LEU A 116 9.84 -12.37 -0.51
C LEU A 116 10.36 -13.68 0.08
N LEU A 117 9.57 -14.74 0.00
CA LEU A 117 9.97 -16.11 0.33
C LEU A 117 9.70 -16.98 -0.89
N GLY A 118 10.71 -17.67 -1.37
CA GLY A 118 10.58 -18.51 -2.56
C GLY A 118 11.74 -19.47 -2.75
N THR A 119 11.65 -20.32 -3.76
CA THR A 119 12.67 -21.29 -4.14
C THR A 119 13.44 -20.77 -5.33
N VAL A 120 14.76 -20.82 -5.26
CA VAL A 120 15.63 -20.40 -6.36
C VAL A 120 15.69 -21.49 -7.43
N GLU A 121 15.37 -21.10 -8.65
CA GLU A 121 15.58 -21.89 -9.87
C GLU A 121 16.68 -21.23 -10.69
N VAL A 122 17.56 -22.02 -11.30
CA VAL A 122 18.63 -21.51 -12.14
C VAL A 122 18.55 -22.18 -13.51
N ASP A 123 18.18 -21.39 -14.52
CA ASP A 123 18.11 -21.83 -15.90
C ASP A 123 19.14 -21.05 -16.72
N TYR A 124 20.02 -21.76 -17.46
CA TYR A 124 21.08 -21.13 -18.27
C TYR A 124 21.92 -20.09 -17.52
N HIS A 125 22.24 -20.35 -16.25
CA HIS A 125 22.96 -19.46 -15.31
C HIS A 125 22.19 -18.22 -14.83
N PHE A 126 20.93 -18.08 -15.21
CA PHE A 126 20.06 -16.99 -14.71
C PHE A 126 19.23 -17.48 -13.53
N PRO A 127 19.42 -16.91 -12.33
CA PRO A 127 18.62 -17.25 -11.17
C PRO A 127 17.26 -16.55 -11.23
N THR A 128 16.22 -17.30 -10.96
CA THR A 128 14.84 -16.79 -10.79
C THR A 128 14.28 -17.37 -9.50
N ILE A 129 13.53 -16.58 -8.74
CA ILE A 129 12.90 -17.06 -7.51
C ILE A 129 11.42 -17.35 -7.78
N THR A 130 11.02 -18.60 -7.63
CA THR A 130 9.60 -18.98 -7.61
C THR A 130 9.01 -18.64 -6.26
N ILE A 131 8.14 -17.63 -6.22
CA ILE A 131 7.59 -17.07 -4.99
C ILE A 131 6.48 -17.95 -4.42
N SER A 132 6.64 -18.33 -3.16
CA SER A 132 5.63 -19.02 -2.36
C SER A 132 4.82 -18.05 -1.50
N LYS A 133 5.50 -17.06 -0.88
CA LYS A 133 4.85 -16.03 -0.04
C LYS A 133 5.53 -14.68 -0.27
N MET A 134 4.73 -13.62 -0.19
CA MET A 134 5.29 -12.26 -0.20
C MET A 134 4.42 -11.33 0.64
N GLU A 135 5.05 -10.31 1.22
CA GLU A 135 4.35 -9.28 1.97
C GLU A 135 4.97 -7.92 1.71
N LYS A 136 4.11 -6.91 1.46
CA LYS A 136 4.56 -5.54 1.31
C LYS A 136 4.96 -4.97 2.66
N MET A 137 6.18 -4.42 2.73
CA MET A 137 6.72 -3.81 3.93
C MET A 137 6.28 -2.35 4.04
N PRO A 138 5.80 -1.92 5.20
CA PRO A 138 5.41 -0.53 5.41
C PRO A 138 6.63 0.37 5.49
N PHE A 139 6.57 1.52 4.83
CA PHE A 139 7.50 2.62 5.05
C PHE A 139 7.26 3.28 6.41
N ILE A 140 8.23 4.04 6.88
CA ILE A 140 8.04 4.98 8.00
C ILE A 140 6.94 5.97 7.60
N PRO A 141 6.15 6.50 8.55
CA PRO A 141 5.17 7.55 8.23
C PRO A 141 5.91 8.80 7.75
N ASP A 142 5.28 9.51 6.82
CA ASP A 142 5.76 10.80 6.34
C ASP A 142 5.89 11.78 7.52
N PRO A 143 7.06 12.39 7.73
CA PRO A 143 7.29 13.29 8.86
C PRO A 143 6.34 14.49 8.90
N ARG A 144 5.85 14.94 7.72
CA ARG A 144 4.95 16.09 7.59
C ARG A 144 3.57 15.86 8.22
N TYR A 145 3.10 14.61 8.28
CA TYR A 145 1.77 14.26 8.78
C TYR A 145 1.75 13.73 10.22
N ARG A 146 2.92 13.66 10.88
CA ARG A 146 3.00 13.16 12.28
C ARG A 146 2.18 14.00 13.27
N GLU A 147 2.09 15.31 13.06
CA GLU A 147 1.33 16.20 13.96
C GLU A 147 -0.17 16.14 13.67
N THR A 148 -0.56 16.01 12.40
CA THR A 148 -1.97 15.92 11.98
C THR A 148 -2.62 14.60 12.39
N ASP A 149 -1.87 13.49 12.40
CA ASP A 149 -2.41 12.19 12.84
C ASP A 149 -2.71 12.16 14.35
N ILE A 150 -1.93 12.85 15.16
CA ILE A 150 -2.17 13.00 16.61
C ILE A 150 -3.40 13.87 16.85
N GLU A 151 -3.58 14.93 16.08
CA GLU A 151 -4.68 15.87 16.20
C GLU A 151 -5.99 15.29 15.66
N SER A 152 -5.93 14.58 14.52
CA SER A 152 -7.08 13.86 13.95
C SER A 152 -7.51 12.69 14.83
N SER A 153 -6.58 11.95 15.44
CA SER A 153 -6.89 10.88 16.39
C SER A 153 -7.55 11.42 17.66
N ARG A 154 -7.07 12.56 18.20
CA ARG A 154 -7.69 13.23 19.34
C ARG A 154 -9.07 13.80 19.01
N THR A 155 -9.27 14.28 17.79
CA THR A 155 -10.57 14.80 17.33
C THR A 155 -11.57 13.67 17.13
N GLN A 156 -11.14 12.51 16.59
CA GLN A 156 -11.99 11.33 16.45
C GLN A 156 -12.35 10.70 17.80
N GLU A 157 -11.45 10.73 18.76
CA GLU A 157 -11.71 10.23 20.11
C GLU A 157 -12.71 11.13 20.86
N LYS A 158 -12.56 12.46 20.77
CA LYS A 158 -13.56 13.43 21.26
C LYS A 158 -14.93 13.26 20.61
N LEU A 159 -14.99 13.10 19.28
CA LEU A 159 -16.25 12.85 18.57
C LEU A 159 -16.92 11.54 19.00
N ARG A 160 -16.17 10.49 19.30
CA ARG A 160 -16.70 9.22 19.84
C ARG A 160 -17.24 9.37 21.26
N GLU A 161 -16.57 10.16 22.11
CA GLU A 161 -17.05 10.48 23.46
C GLU A 161 -18.33 11.30 23.43
N ASP A 162 -18.42 12.33 22.57
CA ASP A 162 -19.62 13.16 22.41
C ASP A 162 -20.82 12.35 21.86
N VAL A 163 -20.60 11.45 20.89
CA VAL A 163 -21.65 10.54 20.38
C VAL A 163 -22.10 9.55 21.44
N SER A 164 -21.22 9.10 22.34
CA SER A 164 -21.59 8.20 23.44
C SER A 164 -22.40 8.89 24.53
N MET A 165 -22.23 10.21 24.71
CA MET A 165 -23.00 11.00 25.65
C MET A 165 -24.40 11.38 25.13
N THR A 166 -24.61 11.49 23.82
CA THR A 166 -25.90 11.82 23.21
C THR A 166 -26.86 10.64 23.08
N HIS A 167 -26.41 9.40 23.29
CA HIS A 167 -27.26 8.20 23.22
C HIS A 167 -28.01 7.88 24.53
N ARG A 168 -28.27 8.88 25.39
CA ARG A 168 -29.14 8.78 26.59
C ARG A 168 -30.45 9.56 26.50
N ALA A 169 -30.98 9.78 25.31
CA ALA A 169 -32.35 10.25 25.14
C ALA A 169 -33.27 9.04 24.84
N PRO A 170 -34.36 8.82 25.60
CA PRO A 170 -35.30 7.76 25.29
C PRO A 170 -35.99 8.03 23.97
N TYR A 171 -36.00 7.08 23.08
CA TYR A 171 -36.77 7.10 21.83
C TYR A 171 -38.24 7.34 22.17
N PRO A 172 -38.96 8.28 21.50
CA PRO A 172 -40.42 8.34 21.59
C PRO A 172 -40.97 7.03 21.02
N GLN A 173 -41.89 6.41 21.76
CA GLN A 173 -42.58 5.20 21.31
C GLN A 173 -43.27 5.47 19.99
N GLU A 174 -43.04 4.63 18.99
CA GLU A 174 -43.73 4.61 17.70
C GLU A 174 -45.25 4.50 17.96
N GLN A 175 -45.99 5.53 17.60
CA GLN A 175 -47.43 5.39 17.44
C GLN A 175 -47.69 4.54 16.20
N GLU A 176 -48.30 3.39 16.40
CA GLU A 176 -48.82 2.53 15.33
C GLU A 176 -49.78 3.35 14.44
N ILE A 177 -49.33 3.66 13.23
CA ILE A 177 -50.19 4.24 12.18
C ILE A 177 -51.03 3.09 11.62
N ASN A 178 -52.26 2.99 12.10
CA ASN A 178 -53.26 2.02 11.64
C ASN A 178 -53.76 2.43 10.22
N LEU A 179 -53.12 1.88 9.19
CA LEU A 179 -53.55 2.05 7.79
C LEU A 179 -54.68 1.05 7.48
N PRO A 180 -55.82 1.50 6.95
CA PRO A 180 -56.94 0.63 6.61
C PRO A 180 -56.55 -0.32 5.46
N ARG A 181 -56.87 -1.61 5.65
CA ARG A 181 -56.56 -2.75 4.77
C ARG A 181 -57.06 -2.68 3.31
N HIS A 182 -57.76 -1.63 2.91
CA HIS A 182 -58.38 -1.55 1.59
C HIS A 182 -57.47 -1.06 0.43
N LYS A 183 -56.24 -0.65 0.68
CA LYS A 183 -55.31 -0.16 -0.37
C LYS A 183 -54.18 -1.13 -0.75
N MET A 184 -54.12 -2.31 -0.16
CA MET A 184 -53.08 -3.30 -0.53
C MET A 184 -53.46 -4.20 -1.68
N ASP A 185 -54.73 -4.27 -2.07
CA ASP A 185 -55.17 -5.19 -3.14
C ASP A 185 -55.15 -4.55 -4.53
N GLU A 186 -55.16 -3.24 -4.67
CA GLU A 186 -55.05 -2.54 -5.96
C GLU A 186 -53.60 -2.51 -6.49
N ALA A 187 -52.58 -2.44 -5.65
CA ALA A 187 -51.20 -2.39 -6.09
C ALA A 187 -50.64 -3.75 -6.59
N LYS A 188 -51.35 -4.84 -6.31
CA LYS A 188 -50.97 -6.18 -6.81
C LYS A 188 -51.54 -6.52 -8.21
N LYS A 189 -52.50 -5.76 -8.71
CA LYS A 189 -53.12 -5.98 -10.04
C LYS A 189 -52.42 -5.22 -11.15
N GLU A 190 -51.64 -4.19 -10.89
CA GLU A 190 -50.89 -3.45 -11.93
C GLU A 190 -49.48 -3.97 -12.22
N ALA A 191 -48.99 -4.94 -11.48
CA ALA A 191 -47.65 -5.51 -11.67
C ALA A 191 -47.66 -6.81 -12.53
N THR A 192 -48.78 -7.14 -13.20
CA THR A 192 -48.88 -8.35 -14.04
C THR A 192 -49.61 -8.04 -15.36
N HIS A 193 -49.01 -7.11 -16.13
CA HIS A 193 -49.28 -7.00 -17.58
C HIS A 193 -48.02 -6.51 -18.28
#